data_75883dc70c6d2d9be958cb066704ba2f
#
_entry.id   75883dc70c6d2d9be958cb066704ba2f
#
_cell.length_a   1.000
_cell.length_b   1.000
_cell.length_c   1.000
_cell.angle_alpha   90.00
_cell.angle_beta   90.00
_cell.angle_gamma   90.00
#
_symmetry.space_group_name_H-M   'P 1'
#
loop_
_entity.id
_entity.type
_entity.pdbx_description
1 polymer ?
#
loop_
_entity_poly.entity_id
_entity_poly.type
_entity_poly.pdbx_seq_one_letter_code
_entity_poly.pdbx_strand_id
1 'polypeptide(L)'
;MGWGDTELVLIALAAMFSPTTLFFSVLALVLGDRPLRTGFWFYLGAFTAMVAIGVAGAFVIGDVAASHKSTPKTWVAILDIVAAVLIVGWVVRFMRRPPDPARTESMVARMGEVASSPAVAIAGAGAALANAGGFIPLALKAISEQDPSAGEYVVYWLGFTIVSLLPLVIAIVLLIVARDWTMRLLNRARDWLVLHGRTIAAVILVLLAAALLRNGIAGLVS
;
A
#
# COMPACT_ATOMS: atom_id res chain seq x y z
N MET A 1 -15.07 6.05 23.65
CA MET A 1 -14.72 6.02 22.22
C MET A 1 -15.26 7.28 21.61
N GLY A 2 -14.39 8.20 21.19
CA GLY A 2 -14.79 9.41 20.50
C GLY A 2 -15.04 9.14 19.01
N TRP A 3 -15.63 10.11 18.30
CA TRP A 3 -15.83 10.01 16.84
C TRP A 3 -14.51 9.78 16.09
N GLY A 4 -13.41 10.37 16.55
CA GLY A 4 -12.08 10.20 15.95
C GLY A 4 -11.52 8.77 16.05
N ASP A 5 -11.79 8.08 17.16
CA ASP A 5 -11.40 6.66 17.32
C ASP A 5 -12.11 5.77 16.29
N THR A 6 -13.42 6.06 16.06
CA THR A 6 -14.23 5.31 15.10
C THR A 6 -13.77 5.56 13.67
N GLU A 7 -13.44 6.78 13.32
CA GLU A 7 -12.92 7.16 12.00
C GLU A 7 -11.59 6.47 11.71
N LEU A 8 -10.65 6.50 12.63
CA LEU A 8 -9.35 5.84 12.49
C LEU A 8 -9.49 4.32 12.32
N VAL A 9 -10.39 3.69 13.09
CA VAL A 9 -10.68 2.25 12.95
C VAL A 9 -11.26 1.94 11.56
N LEU A 10 -12.19 2.74 11.07
CA LEU A 10 -12.76 2.56 9.73
C LEU A 10 -11.72 2.72 8.63
N ILE A 11 -10.82 3.72 8.75
CA ILE A 11 -9.71 3.91 7.81
C ILE A 11 -8.77 2.71 7.85
N ALA A 12 -8.44 2.18 9.03
CA ALA A 12 -7.58 1.02 9.20
C ALA A 12 -8.20 -0.25 8.58
N LEU A 13 -9.51 -0.47 8.80
CA LEU A 13 -10.25 -1.57 8.17
C LEU A 13 -10.31 -1.41 6.64
N ALA A 14 -10.55 -0.22 6.15
CA ALA A 14 -10.53 0.04 4.70
C ALA A 14 -9.14 -0.20 4.10
N ALA A 15 -8.07 0.19 4.79
CA ALA A 15 -6.69 -0.08 4.39
C ALA A 15 -6.39 -1.60 4.39
N MET A 16 -6.90 -2.34 5.37
CA MET A 16 -6.78 -3.80 5.46
C MET A 16 -7.37 -4.50 4.22
N PHE A 17 -8.56 -4.07 3.78
CA PHE A 17 -9.24 -4.63 2.60
C PHE A 17 -8.82 -3.96 1.29
N SER A 18 -7.81 -3.09 1.30
CA SER A 18 -7.29 -2.48 0.08
C SER A 18 -6.84 -3.54 -0.92
N PRO A 19 -7.28 -3.49 -2.18
CA PRO A 19 -6.83 -4.41 -3.22
C PRO A 19 -5.31 -4.45 -3.36
N THR A 20 -4.64 -3.32 -3.14
CA THR A 20 -3.18 -3.20 -3.18
C THR A 20 -2.52 -4.00 -2.08
N THR A 21 -3.01 -3.85 -0.82
CA THR A 21 -2.49 -4.60 0.33
C THR A 21 -2.66 -6.11 0.14
N LEU A 22 -3.86 -6.53 -0.28
CA LEU A 22 -4.17 -7.94 -0.52
C LEU A 22 -3.32 -8.50 -1.66
N PHE A 23 -3.19 -7.78 -2.76
CA PHE A 23 -2.40 -8.18 -3.92
C PHE A 23 -0.94 -8.43 -3.55
N PHE A 24 -0.28 -7.45 -2.94
CA PHE A 24 1.13 -7.57 -2.57
C PHE A 24 1.36 -8.62 -1.49
N SER A 25 0.43 -8.78 -0.53
CA SER A 25 0.52 -9.81 0.49
C SER A 25 0.46 -11.22 -0.10
N VAL A 26 -0.50 -11.48 -1.00
CA VAL A 26 -0.62 -12.76 -1.70
C VAL A 26 0.60 -13.00 -2.60
N LEU A 27 1.01 -11.99 -3.37
CA LEU A 27 2.12 -12.11 -4.30
C LEU A 27 3.43 -12.46 -3.57
N ALA A 28 3.73 -11.79 -2.45
CA ALA A 28 4.90 -12.06 -1.65
C ALA A 28 4.94 -13.51 -1.14
N LEU A 29 3.81 -14.03 -0.66
CA LEU A 29 3.72 -15.39 -0.11
C LEU A 29 3.80 -16.48 -1.18
N VAL A 30 3.31 -16.18 -2.39
CA VAL A 30 3.19 -17.15 -3.48
C VAL A 30 4.48 -17.28 -4.28
N LEU A 31 5.24 -16.19 -4.45
CA LEU A 31 6.44 -16.17 -5.27
C LEU A 31 7.68 -16.70 -4.54
N GLY A 32 7.66 -16.74 -3.21
CA GLY A 32 8.80 -17.22 -2.44
C GLY A 32 8.83 -18.74 -2.29
N ASP A 33 10.00 -19.37 -2.46
CA ASP A 33 10.19 -20.80 -2.23
C ASP A 33 9.87 -21.23 -0.80
N ARG A 34 9.99 -20.29 0.14
CA ARG A 34 9.70 -20.49 1.57
C ARG A 34 8.71 -19.45 2.07
N PRO A 35 7.40 -19.66 1.84
CA PRO A 35 6.36 -18.64 2.09
C PRO A 35 6.39 -17.99 3.48
N LEU A 36 6.67 -18.76 4.52
CA LEU A 36 6.77 -18.25 5.90
C LEU A 36 7.93 -17.26 6.05
N ARG A 37 9.11 -17.63 5.53
CA ARG A 37 10.28 -16.74 5.60
C ARG A 37 10.09 -15.49 4.76
N THR A 38 9.55 -15.66 3.56
CA THR A 38 9.22 -14.55 2.66
C THR A 38 8.20 -13.60 3.30
N GLY A 39 7.10 -14.16 3.83
CA GLY A 39 6.06 -13.39 4.50
C GLY A 39 6.59 -12.62 5.71
N PHE A 40 7.45 -13.24 6.51
CA PHE A 40 8.08 -12.59 7.66
C PHE A 40 8.95 -11.38 7.24
N TRP A 41 9.85 -11.55 6.28
CA TRP A 41 10.69 -10.45 5.81
C TRP A 41 9.89 -9.36 5.11
N PHE A 42 8.88 -9.73 4.33
CA PHE A 42 7.98 -8.77 3.70
C PHE A 42 7.20 -7.97 4.75
N TYR A 43 6.65 -8.64 5.77
CA TYR A 43 5.97 -7.99 6.89
C TYR A 43 6.90 -7.04 7.63
N LEU A 44 8.12 -7.47 7.93
CA LEU A 44 9.10 -6.64 8.64
C LEU A 44 9.44 -5.37 7.84
N GLY A 45 9.62 -5.51 6.53
CA GLY A 45 9.85 -4.35 5.65
C GLY A 45 8.66 -3.41 5.60
N ALA A 46 7.45 -3.93 5.43
CA ALA A 46 6.23 -3.14 5.42
C ALA A 46 6.00 -2.43 6.76
N PHE A 47 6.15 -3.15 7.87
CA PHE A 47 6.00 -2.61 9.22
C PHE A 47 7.02 -1.50 9.50
N THR A 48 8.30 -1.73 9.17
CA THR A 48 9.36 -0.73 9.35
C THR A 48 9.08 0.54 8.53
N ALA A 49 8.63 0.39 7.28
CA ALA A 49 8.26 1.54 6.45
C ALA A 49 7.08 2.32 7.06
N MET A 50 6.05 1.61 7.54
CA MET A 50 4.90 2.24 8.20
C MET A 50 5.31 2.99 9.47
N VAL A 51 6.19 2.39 10.29
CA VAL A 51 6.73 3.07 11.49
C VAL A 51 7.54 4.31 11.09
N ALA A 52 8.39 4.21 10.07
CA ALA A 52 9.18 5.35 9.57
C ALA A 52 8.28 6.49 9.07
N ILE A 53 7.19 6.17 8.36
CA ILE A 53 6.19 7.16 7.92
C ILE A 53 5.51 7.80 9.13
N GLY A 54 5.18 7.01 10.15
CA GLY A 54 4.58 7.54 11.38
C GLY A 54 5.50 8.50 12.11
N VAL A 55 6.78 8.16 12.21
CA VAL A 55 7.79 9.05 12.79
C VAL A 55 7.90 10.33 11.96
N ALA A 56 8.03 10.23 10.65
CA ALA A 56 8.07 11.40 9.76
C ALA A 56 6.78 12.24 9.88
N GLY A 57 5.62 11.59 9.97
CA GLY A 57 4.33 12.24 10.16
C GLY A 57 4.24 13.01 11.48
N ALA A 58 4.78 12.47 12.56
CA ALA A 58 4.82 13.17 13.86
C ALA A 58 5.61 14.47 13.79
N PHE A 59 6.73 14.50 13.06
CA PHE A 59 7.51 15.74 12.84
C PHE A 59 6.74 16.74 11.97
N VAL A 60 6.11 16.27 10.89
CA VAL A 60 5.33 17.14 10.00
C VAL A 60 4.11 17.72 10.71
N ILE A 61 3.39 16.92 11.51
CA ILE A 61 2.25 17.39 12.31
C ILE A 61 2.71 18.41 13.37
N GLY A 62 3.85 18.13 14.02
CA GLY A 62 4.43 19.06 15.00
C GLY A 62 4.82 20.41 14.37
N ASP A 63 5.40 20.41 13.17
CA ASP A 63 5.78 21.63 12.43
C ASP A 63 4.56 22.36 11.85
N VAL A 64 3.54 21.62 11.38
CA VAL A 64 2.29 22.23 10.83
C VAL A 64 1.43 22.85 11.93
N ALA A 65 1.46 22.29 13.14
CA ALA A 65 0.84 22.94 14.31
C ALA A 65 1.56 24.25 14.69
N ALA A 66 2.86 24.35 14.38
CA ALA A 66 3.67 25.56 14.60
C ALA A 66 3.64 26.54 13.42
N SER A 67 3.33 26.08 12.20
CA SER A 67 3.30 26.90 10.98
C SER A 67 1.88 26.99 10.41
N HIS A 68 1.34 28.21 10.35
CA HIS A 68 0.07 28.52 9.71
C HIS A 68 -0.05 27.93 8.31
N LYS A 69 -1.21 27.29 8.04
CA LYS A 69 -1.82 26.93 6.75
C LYS A 69 -0.92 27.13 5.52
N SER A 70 -0.27 26.07 5.09
CA SER A 70 0.32 26.06 3.77
C SER A 70 -0.82 26.03 2.74
N THR A 71 -1.05 27.14 2.05
CA THR A 71 -1.86 27.15 0.83
C THR A 71 -1.33 26.09 -0.14
N PRO A 72 -2.20 25.27 -0.73
CA PRO A 72 -1.77 24.31 -1.74
C PRO A 72 -1.03 25.05 -2.84
N LYS A 73 0.25 24.74 -3.03
CA LYS A 73 1.04 25.40 -4.06
C LYS A 73 0.51 24.96 -5.41
N THR A 74 0.02 25.88 -6.23
CA THR A 74 -0.55 25.64 -7.58
C THR A 74 0.33 24.71 -8.44
N TRP A 75 1.66 24.74 -8.28
CA TRP A 75 2.56 23.86 -9.00
C TRP A 75 2.40 22.38 -8.61
N VAL A 76 2.03 22.07 -7.36
CA VAL A 76 1.75 20.67 -6.92
C VAL A 76 0.50 20.16 -7.60
N ALA A 77 -0.54 20.96 -7.66
CA ALA A 77 -1.78 20.65 -8.37
C ALA A 77 -1.54 20.37 -9.87
N ILE A 78 -0.67 21.17 -10.50
CA ILE A 78 -0.26 20.96 -11.90
C ILE A 78 0.51 19.64 -12.04
N LEU A 79 1.43 19.35 -11.13
CA LEU A 79 2.19 18.08 -11.14
C LEU A 79 1.26 16.86 -10.99
N ASP A 80 0.26 16.93 -10.11
CA ASP A 80 -0.72 15.86 -9.92
C ASP A 80 -1.50 15.58 -11.20
N ILE A 81 -1.94 16.64 -11.89
CA ILE A 81 -2.66 16.52 -13.17
C ILE A 81 -1.75 15.92 -14.26
N VAL A 82 -0.52 16.45 -14.38
CA VAL A 82 0.45 15.92 -15.36
C VAL A 82 0.77 14.45 -15.08
N ALA A 83 1.01 14.09 -13.84
CA ALA A 83 1.24 12.71 -13.44
C ALA A 83 0.04 11.82 -13.77
N ALA A 84 -1.18 12.26 -13.48
CA ALA A 84 -2.39 11.53 -13.80
C ALA A 84 -2.52 11.27 -15.31
N VAL A 85 -2.30 12.29 -16.15
CA VAL A 85 -2.36 12.17 -17.62
C VAL A 85 -1.27 11.20 -18.13
N LEU A 86 -0.07 11.29 -17.62
CA LEU A 86 1.03 10.39 -17.99
C LEU A 86 0.73 8.94 -17.60
N ILE A 87 0.18 8.70 -16.40
CA ILE A 87 -0.23 7.36 -15.95
C ILE A 87 -1.32 6.80 -16.85
N VAL A 88 -2.36 7.57 -17.16
CA VAL A 88 -3.43 7.13 -18.05
C VAL A 88 -2.89 6.82 -19.44
N GLY A 89 -2.06 7.70 -20.03
CA GLY A 89 -1.42 7.48 -21.32
C GLY A 89 -0.57 6.21 -21.33
N TRP A 90 0.18 5.97 -20.26
CA TRP A 90 0.98 4.77 -20.10
C TRP A 90 0.11 3.51 -19.99
N VAL A 91 -0.99 3.55 -19.19
CA VAL A 91 -1.94 2.43 -19.04
C VAL A 91 -2.59 2.09 -20.37
N VAL A 92 -3.08 3.09 -21.12
CA VAL A 92 -3.67 2.87 -22.45
C VAL A 92 -2.65 2.21 -23.39
N ARG A 93 -1.41 2.70 -23.41
CA ARG A 93 -0.34 2.11 -24.22
C ARG A 93 0.00 0.68 -23.76
N PHE A 94 0.04 0.45 -22.44
CA PHE A 94 0.30 -0.87 -21.85
C PHE A 94 -0.82 -1.85 -22.23
N MET A 95 -2.08 -1.46 -22.13
CA MET A 95 -3.23 -2.31 -22.45
C MET A 95 -3.35 -2.60 -23.96
N ARG A 96 -2.86 -1.73 -24.82
CA ARG A 96 -2.87 -1.94 -26.28
C ARG A 96 -1.76 -2.87 -26.77
N ARG A 97 -0.69 -3.08 -25.99
CA ARG A 97 0.39 -4.00 -26.39
C ARG A 97 -0.05 -5.45 -26.12
N PRO A 98 0.20 -6.38 -27.05
CA PRO A 98 -0.05 -7.79 -26.78
C PRO A 98 0.78 -8.26 -25.58
N PRO A 99 0.28 -9.20 -24.76
CA PRO A 99 1.07 -9.82 -23.72
C PRO A 99 2.24 -10.59 -24.33
N ASP A 100 3.43 -10.36 -23.79
CA ASP A 100 4.64 -11.11 -24.16
C ASP A 100 4.85 -12.20 -23.09
N PRO A 101 4.62 -13.49 -23.44
CA PRO A 101 4.75 -14.59 -22.49
C PRO A 101 6.17 -14.72 -21.92
N ALA A 102 7.20 -14.55 -22.76
CA ALA A 102 8.60 -14.67 -22.35
C ALA A 102 8.99 -13.57 -21.34
N ARG A 103 8.48 -12.35 -21.55
CA ARG A 103 8.70 -11.24 -20.63
C ARG A 103 7.96 -11.45 -19.31
N THR A 104 6.76 -12.02 -19.35
CA THR A 104 5.99 -12.35 -18.14
C THR A 104 6.70 -13.42 -17.33
N GLU A 105 7.17 -14.48 -17.97
CA GLU A 105 7.92 -15.55 -17.32
C GLU A 105 9.21 -15.04 -16.68
N SER A 106 10.00 -14.24 -17.40
CA SER A 106 11.23 -13.67 -16.88
C SER A 106 10.99 -12.72 -15.70
N MET A 107 9.88 -11.99 -15.73
CA MET A 107 9.47 -11.11 -14.62
C MET A 107 9.06 -11.90 -13.39
N VAL A 108 8.25 -12.95 -13.56
CA VAL A 108 7.84 -13.85 -12.47
C VAL A 108 9.06 -14.57 -11.86
N ALA A 109 10.01 -15.03 -12.67
CA ALA A 109 11.24 -15.66 -12.20
C ALA A 109 12.08 -14.67 -11.35
N ARG A 110 12.29 -13.44 -11.82
CA ARG A 110 13.00 -12.39 -11.04
C ARG A 110 12.28 -12.02 -9.74
N MET A 111 10.96 -11.94 -9.78
CA MET A 111 10.17 -11.68 -8.57
C MET A 111 10.29 -12.84 -7.58
N GLY A 112 10.35 -14.09 -8.05
CA GLY A 112 10.61 -15.28 -7.24
C GLY A 112 11.98 -15.23 -6.56
N GLU A 113 13.02 -14.82 -7.28
CA GLU A 113 14.37 -14.65 -6.75
C GLU A 113 14.41 -13.59 -5.63
N VAL A 114 13.81 -12.44 -5.85
CA VAL A 114 13.69 -11.39 -4.81
C VAL A 114 12.87 -11.89 -3.62
N ALA A 115 11.75 -12.57 -3.86
CA ALA A 115 10.88 -13.11 -2.82
C ALA A 115 11.60 -14.18 -1.97
N SER A 116 12.55 -14.91 -2.52
CA SER A 116 13.34 -15.94 -1.82
C SER A 116 14.51 -15.36 -1.01
N SER A 117 14.81 -14.07 -1.15
CA SER A 117 15.91 -13.37 -0.50
C SER A 117 15.41 -12.41 0.60
N PRO A 118 16.27 -11.97 1.55
CA PRO A 118 15.92 -10.89 2.49
C PRO A 118 15.55 -9.56 1.82
N ALA A 119 15.93 -9.36 0.54
CA ALA A 119 15.56 -8.18 -0.24
C ALA A 119 14.03 -8.05 -0.42
N VAL A 120 13.26 -9.11 -0.16
CA VAL A 120 11.79 -9.04 -0.12
C VAL A 120 11.28 -8.05 0.95
N ALA A 121 12.06 -7.72 1.97
CA ALA A 121 11.74 -6.66 2.91
C ALA A 121 11.64 -5.28 2.22
N ILE A 122 12.50 -5.02 1.23
CA ILE A 122 12.44 -3.80 0.41
C ILE A 122 11.13 -3.78 -0.40
N ALA A 123 10.73 -4.95 -0.93
CA ALA A 123 9.44 -5.06 -1.61
C ALA A 123 8.26 -4.82 -0.67
N GLY A 124 8.35 -5.30 0.58
CA GLY A 124 7.36 -5.02 1.63
C GLY A 124 7.27 -3.53 1.97
N ALA A 125 8.41 -2.87 2.14
CA ALA A 125 8.47 -1.43 2.34
C ALA A 125 7.87 -0.66 1.14
N GLY A 126 8.21 -1.04 -0.09
CA GLY A 126 7.66 -0.48 -1.31
C GLY A 126 6.14 -0.67 -1.43
N ALA A 127 5.63 -1.83 -1.04
CA ALA A 127 4.20 -2.12 -1.02
C ALA A 127 3.45 -1.25 0.00
N ALA A 128 4.03 -1.04 1.20
CA ALA A 128 3.48 -0.14 2.20
C ALA A 128 3.44 1.31 1.68
N LEU A 129 4.52 1.77 1.05
CA LEU A 129 4.59 3.09 0.42
C LEU A 129 3.61 3.24 -0.74
N ALA A 130 3.42 2.21 -1.56
CA ALA A 130 2.42 2.23 -2.64
C ALA A 130 0.99 2.37 -2.11
N ASN A 131 0.71 1.84 -0.92
CA ASN A 131 -0.56 2.02 -0.22
C ASN A 131 -0.71 3.39 0.46
N ALA A 132 0.39 4.16 0.52
CA ALA A 132 0.43 5.49 1.14
C ALA A 132 -0.47 6.53 0.45
N GLY A 133 -0.82 6.32 -0.81
CA GLY A 133 -1.51 7.31 -1.64
C GLY A 133 -2.93 7.69 -1.18
N GLY A 134 -3.55 6.92 -0.27
CA GLY A 134 -4.91 7.19 0.21
C GLY A 134 -5.07 7.07 1.71
N PHE A 135 -4.75 5.91 2.28
CA PHE A 135 -5.08 5.61 3.68
C PHE A 135 -4.12 6.22 4.69
N ILE A 136 -2.83 6.35 4.38
CA ILE A 136 -1.84 6.94 5.29
C ILE A 136 -2.12 8.42 5.56
N PRO A 137 -2.32 9.29 4.55
CA PRO A 137 -2.70 10.68 4.79
C PRO A 137 -4.02 10.82 5.55
N LEU A 138 -5.01 9.95 5.27
CA LEU A 138 -6.28 9.94 6.00
C LEU A 138 -6.09 9.56 7.46
N ALA A 139 -5.28 8.54 7.76
CA ALA A 139 -4.98 8.13 9.13
C ALA A 139 -4.22 9.22 9.89
N LEU A 140 -3.21 9.83 9.27
CA LEU A 140 -2.47 10.95 9.86
C LEU A 140 -3.39 12.13 10.17
N LYS A 141 -4.30 12.46 9.24
CA LYS A 141 -5.31 13.50 9.45
C LYS A 141 -6.23 13.15 10.63
N ALA A 142 -6.83 11.97 10.62
CA ALA A 142 -7.74 11.52 11.68
C ALA A 142 -7.07 11.49 13.07
N ILE A 143 -5.79 11.14 13.13
CA ILE A 143 -5.00 11.19 14.37
C ILE A 143 -4.74 12.65 14.77
N SER A 144 -4.32 13.52 13.83
CA SER A 144 -4.00 14.91 14.15
C SER A 144 -5.22 15.72 14.61
N GLU A 145 -6.42 15.41 14.12
CA GLU A 145 -7.66 16.07 14.53
C GLU A 145 -8.08 15.76 15.98
N GLN A 146 -7.48 14.75 16.60
CA GLN A 146 -7.72 14.39 17.99
C GLN A 146 -6.80 15.13 18.97
N ASP A 147 -5.84 15.91 18.46
CA ASP A 147 -4.82 16.61 19.25
C ASP A 147 -4.14 15.69 20.29
N PRO A 148 -3.61 14.52 19.84
CA PRO A 148 -3.12 13.48 20.74
C PRO A 148 -1.81 13.90 21.41
N SER A 149 -1.62 13.46 22.64
CA SER A 149 -0.29 13.45 23.26
C SER A 149 0.67 12.55 22.46
N ALA A 150 1.97 12.74 22.62
CA ALA A 150 2.97 11.92 21.92
C ALA A 150 2.77 10.40 22.13
N GLY A 151 2.35 10.00 23.33
CA GLY A 151 2.05 8.61 23.66
C GLY A 151 0.83 8.08 22.92
N GLU A 152 -0.25 8.84 22.89
CA GLU A 152 -1.48 8.50 22.17
C GLU A 152 -1.25 8.42 20.67
N TYR A 153 -0.49 9.36 20.11
CA TYR A 153 -0.08 9.30 18.70
C TYR A 153 0.59 7.98 18.34
N VAL A 154 1.56 7.55 19.14
CA VAL A 154 2.27 6.27 18.93
C VAL A 154 1.30 5.10 18.98
N VAL A 155 0.39 5.08 19.96
CA VAL A 155 -0.62 4.00 20.09
C VAL A 155 -1.56 3.96 18.90
N TYR A 156 -2.09 5.11 18.48
CA TYR A 156 -2.99 5.21 17.33
C TYR A 156 -2.31 4.79 16.03
N TRP A 157 -1.07 5.26 15.82
CA TRP A 157 -0.31 4.93 14.62
C TRP A 157 0.08 3.45 14.56
N LEU A 158 0.52 2.87 15.66
CA LEU A 158 0.82 1.45 15.74
C LEU A 158 -0.44 0.60 15.57
N GLY A 159 -1.55 1.00 16.17
CA GLY A 159 -2.85 0.36 15.99
C GLY A 159 -3.28 0.33 14.52
N PHE A 160 -3.22 1.48 13.85
CA PHE A 160 -3.46 1.58 12.41
C PHE A 160 -2.53 0.67 11.58
N THR A 161 -1.23 0.70 11.89
CA THR A 161 -0.23 -0.11 11.20
C THR A 161 -0.50 -1.61 11.35
N ILE A 162 -0.78 -2.06 12.57
CA ILE A 162 -1.07 -3.48 12.85
C ILE A 162 -2.33 -3.92 12.12
N VAL A 163 -3.41 -3.15 12.21
CA VAL A 163 -4.69 -3.50 11.57
C VAL A 163 -4.55 -3.50 10.04
N SER A 164 -3.89 -2.53 9.46
CA SER A 164 -3.70 -2.47 8.00
C SER A 164 -2.88 -3.63 7.44
N LEU A 165 -1.94 -4.20 8.22
CA LEU A 165 -1.13 -5.35 7.85
C LEU A 165 -1.69 -6.69 8.30
N LEU A 166 -2.86 -6.70 8.94
CA LEU A 166 -3.51 -7.91 9.48
C LEU A 166 -3.73 -9.02 8.43
N PRO A 167 -4.11 -8.73 7.17
CA PRO A 167 -4.27 -9.79 6.16
C PRO A 167 -3.00 -10.61 5.94
N LEU A 168 -1.85 -9.95 5.96
CA LEU A 168 -0.56 -10.62 5.81
C LEU A 168 -0.24 -11.47 7.05
N VAL A 169 -0.52 -10.95 8.24
CA VAL A 169 -0.35 -11.69 9.51
C VAL A 169 -1.27 -12.92 9.52
N ILE A 170 -2.54 -12.76 9.15
CA ILE A 170 -3.50 -13.87 9.05
C ILE A 170 -2.99 -14.93 8.07
N ALA A 171 -2.51 -14.51 6.89
CA ALA A 171 -1.98 -15.45 5.89
C ALA A 171 -0.75 -16.21 6.41
N ILE A 172 0.16 -15.55 7.15
CA ILE A 172 1.31 -16.20 7.78
C ILE A 172 0.86 -17.19 8.86
N VAL A 173 -0.09 -16.81 9.72
CA VAL A 173 -0.65 -17.71 10.75
C VAL A 173 -1.33 -18.91 10.11
N LEU A 174 -2.12 -18.72 9.07
CA LEU A 174 -2.76 -19.80 8.33
C LEU A 174 -1.74 -20.74 7.68
N LEU A 175 -0.61 -20.23 7.20
CA LEU A 175 0.49 -21.05 6.69
C LEU A 175 1.14 -21.92 7.78
N ILE A 176 1.08 -21.51 9.05
CA ILE A 176 1.58 -22.30 10.17
C ILE A 176 0.57 -23.37 10.59
N VAL A 177 -0.71 -22.97 10.71
CA VAL A 177 -1.76 -23.81 11.29
C VAL A 177 -2.37 -24.77 10.26
N ALA A 178 -2.58 -24.30 9.02
CA ALA A 178 -3.28 -25.03 7.96
C ALA A 178 -2.51 -24.97 6.63
N ARG A 179 -1.24 -25.37 6.65
CA ARG A 179 -0.30 -25.20 5.57
C ARG A 179 -0.83 -25.67 4.21
N ASP A 180 -1.34 -26.89 4.14
CA ASP A 180 -1.75 -27.50 2.86
C ASP A 180 -2.97 -26.79 2.26
N TRP A 181 -3.90 -26.38 3.11
CA TRP A 181 -5.08 -25.62 2.67
C TRP A 181 -4.66 -24.22 2.18
N THR A 182 -3.81 -23.54 2.94
CA THR A 182 -3.32 -22.20 2.62
C THR A 182 -2.49 -22.22 1.34
N MET A 183 -1.62 -23.23 1.15
CA MET A 183 -0.85 -23.37 -0.07
C MET A 183 -1.73 -23.61 -1.30
N ARG A 184 -2.80 -24.42 -1.17
CA ARG A 184 -3.76 -24.56 -2.27
C ARG A 184 -4.48 -23.25 -2.60
N LEU A 185 -4.86 -22.49 -1.58
CA LEU A 185 -5.50 -21.18 -1.76
C LEU A 185 -4.54 -20.19 -2.42
N LEU A 186 -3.31 -20.09 -1.93
CA LEU A 186 -2.27 -19.24 -2.48
C LEU A 186 -1.94 -19.59 -3.93
N ASN A 187 -1.81 -20.87 -4.28
CA ASN A 187 -1.55 -21.29 -5.65
C ASN A 187 -2.70 -20.93 -6.59
N ARG A 188 -3.95 -21.12 -6.16
CA ARG A 188 -5.12 -20.66 -6.93
C ARG A 188 -5.11 -19.14 -7.12
N ALA A 189 -4.79 -18.40 -6.06
CA ALA A 189 -4.67 -16.95 -6.13
C ALA A 189 -3.55 -16.53 -7.09
N ARG A 190 -2.41 -17.25 -7.09
CA ARG A 190 -1.32 -17.02 -8.04
C ARG A 190 -1.79 -17.21 -9.48
N ASP A 191 -2.41 -18.35 -9.78
CA ASP A 191 -2.86 -18.65 -11.13
C ASP A 191 -3.86 -17.59 -11.62
N TRP A 192 -4.77 -17.17 -10.73
CA TRP A 192 -5.70 -16.10 -11.02
C TRP A 192 -4.99 -14.75 -11.24
N LEU A 193 -3.99 -14.43 -10.40
CA LEU A 193 -3.19 -13.21 -10.52
C LEU A 193 -2.35 -13.18 -11.81
N VAL A 194 -1.78 -14.31 -12.22
CA VAL A 194 -1.04 -14.42 -13.48
C VAL A 194 -1.96 -14.13 -14.67
N LEU A 195 -3.18 -14.65 -14.63
CA LEU A 195 -4.19 -14.42 -15.67
C LEU A 195 -4.71 -12.97 -15.70
N HIS A 196 -4.94 -12.38 -14.53
CA HIS A 196 -5.61 -11.08 -14.41
C HIS A 196 -4.68 -9.94 -13.97
N GLY A 197 -3.41 -10.23 -13.68
CA GLY A 197 -2.45 -9.25 -13.12
C GLY A 197 -2.32 -7.98 -13.95
N ARG A 198 -2.39 -8.11 -15.28
CA ARG A 198 -2.38 -6.98 -16.20
C ARG A 198 -3.59 -6.07 -16.03
N THR A 199 -4.77 -6.64 -15.90
CA THR A 199 -6.02 -5.90 -15.68
C THR A 199 -6.01 -5.25 -14.30
N ILE A 200 -5.58 -5.99 -13.28
CA ILE A 200 -5.48 -5.49 -11.91
C ILE A 200 -4.51 -4.32 -11.84
N ALA A 201 -3.32 -4.45 -12.43
CA ALA A 201 -2.34 -3.36 -12.49
C ALA A 201 -2.90 -2.13 -13.19
N ALA A 202 -3.62 -2.31 -14.31
CA ALA A 202 -4.28 -1.23 -15.03
C ALA A 202 -5.36 -0.54 -14.18
N VAL A 203 -6.20 -1.30 -13.47
CA VAL A 203 -7.24 -0.78 -12.58
C VAL A 203 -6.62 0.03 -11.44
N ILE A 204 -5.59 -0.49 -10.77
CA ILE A 204 -4.89 0.22 -9.69
C ILE A 204 -4.31 1.54 -10.19
N LEU A 205 -3.66 1.53 -11.35
CA LEU A 205 -3.07 2.74 -11.93
C LEU A 205 -4.12 3.76 -12.37
N VAL A 206 -5.26 3.31 -12.89
CA VAL A 206 -6.39 4.20 -13.23
C VAL A 206 -6.99 4.83 -11.98
N LEU A 207 -7.17 4.06 -10.90
CA LEU A 207 -7.64 4.59 -9.62
C LEU A 207 -6.65 5.61 -9.03
N LEU A 208 -5.35 5.33 -9.12
CA LEU A 208 -4.31 6.28 -8.69
C LEU A 208 -4.36 7.56 -9.54
N ALA A 209 -4.46 7.44 -10.86
CA ALA A 209 -4.57 8.59 -11.75
C ALA A 209 -5.84 9.41 -11.47
N ALA A 210 -6.96 8.76 -11.18
CA ALA A 210 -8.20 9.44 -10.79
C ALA A 210 -8.06 10.20 -9.46
N ALA A 211 -7.37 9.62 -8.48
CA ALA A 211 -7.08 10.28 -7.21
C ALA A 211 -6.18 11.51 -7.40
N LEU A 212 -5.10 11.38 -8.18
CA LEU A 212 -4.22 12.50 -8.51
C LEU A 212 -4.95 13.60 -9.27
N LEU A 213 -5.78 13.23 -10.25
CA LEU A 213 -6.57 14.19 -11.02
C LEU A 213 -7.54 14.97 -10.13
N ARG A 214 -8.24 14.27 -9.22
CA ARG A 214 -9.12 14.88 -8.23
C ARG A 214 -8.37 15.88 -7.36
N ASN A 215 -7.22 15.47 -6.82
CA ASN A 215 -6.40 16.32 -5.94
C ASN A 215 -5.87 17.54 -6.71
N GLY A 216 -5.38 17.34 -7.94
CA GLY A 216 -4.90 18.43 -8.79
C GLY A 216 -6.00 19.44 -9.13
N ILE A 217 -7.20 18.99 -9.50
CA ILE A 217 -8.35 19.87 -9.76
C ILE A 217 -8.75 20.62 -8.50
N ALA A 218 -8.87 19.95 -7.36
CA ALA A 218 -9.21 20.58 -6.09
C ALA A 218 -8.18 21.66 -5.70
N GLY A 219 -6.88 21.40 -5.92
CA GLY A 219 -5.82 22.37 -5.63
C GLY A 219 -5.72 23.55 -6.61
N LEU A 220 -6.38 23.49 -7.78
CA LEU A 220 -6.48 24.62 -8.71
C LEU A 220 -7.70 25.51 -8.45
N VAL A 221 -8.75 24.96 -7.81
CA VAL A 221 -10.02 25.66 -7.58
C VAL A 221 -10.09 26.27 -6.18
N SER A 222 -9.22 25.82 -5.25
CA SER A 222 -9.08 26.38 -3.90
C SER A 222 -8.14 27.58 -3.86
#